data_05782e31aee019cfeb6a462638240c3a
#
_entry.id   05782e31aee019cfeb6a462638240c3a
#
_cell.length_a   1.000
_cell.length_b   1.000
_cell.length_c   1.000
_cell.angle_alpha   90.00
_cell.angle_beta   90.00
_cell.angle_gamma   90.00
#
_symmetry.space_group_name_H-M   'P 1'
#
loop_
_entity.id
_entity.type
_entity.pdbx_description
1 polymer ?
#
loop_
_entity_poly.entity_id
_entity_poly.type
_entity_poly.pdbx_seq_one_letter_code
_entity_poly.pdbx_strand_id
1 'polypeptide(L)'
;MALAPMLLSAYDAFAARGRPPAREPDAIEGHDGDVLIVGFGRFGQIVGRILRARRIPFTALDVSETQIDFLRRFGNRIYYGDATRLDVLRAAGIAEARLLVLAIDDVDASLKAAAVIREQFPALRVLARARNRQHAFRLMELGVEQVFRETLGSSLEVAERALESLGDSASRARATVRRFRELDAATLREQFAMRDDENKLVASAVASARQLEQLFEADRSAAETRDSGSLSTDAER
;
A
#
# COMPACT_ATOMS: atom_id res chain seq x y z
N MET A 1 4.26 -46.68 13.65
CA MET A 1 4.19 -45.40 12.97
C MET A 1 3.75 -44.24 13.90
N ALA A 2 4.37 -44.04 15.07
CA ALA A 2 3.98 -43.00 16.06
C ALA A 2 5.10 -42.02 16.42
N LEU A 3 6.23 -41.97 15.68
CA LEU A 3 7.39 -41.09 15.98
C LEU A 3 7.29 -39.70 15.34
N ALA A 4 6.53 -39.52 14.27
CA ALA A 4 6.42 -38.25 13.57
C ALA A 4 5.71 -37.13 14.36
N PRO A 5 4.61 -37.40 15.10
CA PRO A 5 3.98 -36.36 15.92
C PRO A 5 4.84 -35.88 17.09
N MET A 6 5.64 -36.78 17.68
CA MET A 6 6.53 -36.46 18.79
C MET A 6 7.72 -35.59 18.33
N LEU A 7 8.26 -35.81 17.15
CA LEU A 7 9.34 -35.00 16.59
C LEU A 7 8.86 -33.59 16.20
N LEU A 8 7.62 -33.47 15.67
CA LEU A 8 7.02 -32.18 15.38
C LEU A 8 6.76 -31.37 16.66
N SER A 9 6.19 -32.01 17.70
CA SER A 9 5.97 -31.31 18.97
C SER A 9 7.26 -30.94 19.70
N ALA A 10 8.32 -31.75 19.57
CA ALA A 10 9.64 -31.42 20.09
C ALA A 10 10.33 -30.30 19.32
N TYR A 11 10.15 -30.25 18.00
CA TYR A 11 10.64 -29.16 17.15
C TYR A 11 9.92 -27.84 17.46
N ASP A 12 8.60 -27.86 17.61
CA ASP A 12 7.80 -26.68 17.97
C ASP A 12 8.16 -26.17 19.39
N ALA A 13 8.39 -27.08 20.35
CA ALA A 13 8.85 -26.74 21.69
C ALA A 13 10.30 -26.21 21.71
N PHE A 14 11.15 -26.69 20.82
CA PHE A 14 12.54 -26.19 20.67
C PHE A 14 12.57 -24.83 19.94
N ALA A 15 11.78 -24.68 18.90
CA ALA A 15 11.61 -23.41 18.17
C ALA A 15 10.99 -22.31 19.06
N ALA A 16 10.09 -22.69 19.98
CA ALA A 16 9.51 -21.77 20.96
C ALA A 16 10.51 -21.37 22.07
N ARG A 17 11.45 -22.25 22.42
CA ARG A 17 12.49 -21.96 23.43
C ARG A 17 13.61 -21.03 22.95
N GLY A 18 13.78 -20.88 21.63
CA GLY A 18 14.83 -20.04 21.03
C GLY A 18 14.38 -18.62 20.67
N ARG A 19 13.13 -18.24 20.94
CA ARG A 19 12.69 -16.86 20.72
C ARG A 19 13.17 -16.03 21.94
N PRO A 20 14.07 -15.06 21.74
CA PRO A 20 14.41 -14.14 22.81
C PRO A 20 13.13 -13.50 23.34
N PRO A 21 13.04 -13.17 24.64
CA PRO A 21 11.88 -12.50 25.19
C PRO A 21 11.60 -11.26 24.34
N ALA A 22 10.35 -11.09 23.91
CA ALA A 22 9.96 -9.94 23.12
C ALA A 22 10.38 -8.68 23.87
N ARG A 23 11.13 -7.80 23.20
CA ARG A 23 11.54 -6.52 23.76
C ARG A 23 10.29 -5.79 24.26
N GLU A 24 10.38 -5.19 25.44
CA GLU A 24 9.31 -4.31 25.91
C GLU A 24 9.17 -3.10 24.97
N PRO A 25 7.94 -2.61 24.76
CA PRO A 25 7.72 -1.38 24.01
C PRO A 25 8.53 -0.23 24.59
N ASP A 26 9.09 0.61 23.72
CA ASP A 26 9.80 1.81 24.18
C ASP A 26 8.85 2.74 24.93
N ALA A 27 9.36 3.41 25.97
CA ALA A 27 8.66 4.55 26.55
C ALA A 27 8.62 5.69 25.55
N ILE A 28 7.43 6.09 25.13
CA ILE A 28 7.23 7.20 24.20
C ILE A 28 7.09 8.48 25.00
N GLU A 29 8.17 9.26 25.07
CA GLU A 29 8.19 10.57 25.73
C GLU A 29 7.63 11.63 24.77
N GLY A 30 6.33 11.92 24.91
CA GLY A 30 5.63 12.93 24.13
C GLY A 30 5.35 12.53 22.67
N HIS A 31 4.11 12.68 22.26
CA HIS A 31 3.74 12.58 20.85
C HIS A 31 3.79 13.99 20.24
N ASP A 32 4.75 14.20 19.39
CA ASP A 32 5.01 15.53 18.79
C ASP A 32 4.38 15.66 17.41
N GLY A 33 3.20 15.12 17.17
CA GLY A 33 2.68 15.31 15.82
C GLY A 33 1.28 14.81 15.55
N ASP A 34 0.67 15.47 14.60
CA ASP A 34 -0.64 15.12 14.04
C ASP A 34 -0.63 13.78 13.27
N VAL A 35 0.54 13.17 13.03
CA VAL A 35 0.69 11.98 12.17
C VAL A 35 1.36 10.83 12.94
N LEU A 36 0.71 9.67 12.91
CA LEU A 36 1.28 8.41 13.37
C LEU A 36 1.59 7.50 12.17
N ILE A 37 2.83 7.04 12.04
CA ILE A 37 3.25 6.06 11.02
C ILE A 37 3.49 4.72 11.70
N VAL A 38 2.75 3.71 11.29
CA VAL A 38 2.85 2.34 11.81
C VAL A 38 3.45 1.43 10.74
N GLY A 39 4.63 0.86 11.03
CA GLY A 39 5.48 0.20 10.04
C GLY A 39 6.41 1.21 9.36
N PHE A 40 7.63 1.35 9.89
CA PHE A 40 8.62 2.29 9.36
C PHE A 40 9.68 1.61 8.47
N GLY A 41 9.22 0.61 7.71
CA GLY A 41 9.97 -0.05 6.66
C GLY A 41 10.16 0.83 5.42
N ARG A 42 10.49 0.22 4.28
CA ARG A 42 10.78 0.93 3.00
C ARG A 42 9.69 1.93 2.61
N PHE A 43 8.42 1.56 2.76
CA PHE A 43 7.28 2.42 2.44
C PHE A 43 7.15 3.57 3.44
N GLY A 44 7.08 3.26 4.74
CA GLY A 44 6.93 4.27 5.81
C GLY A 44 8.07 5.28 5.84
N GLN A 45 9.30 4.86 5.56
CA GLN A 45 10.47 5.76 5.48
C GLN A 45 10.35 6.80 4.37
N ILE A 46 9.81 6.44 3.20
CA ILE A 46 9.61 7.42 2.10
C ILE A 46 8.61 8.47 2.53
N VAL A 47 7.47 8.04 3.11
CA VAL A 47 6.45 8.96 3.65
C VAL A 47 7.05 9.85 4.73
N GLY A 48 7.75 9.27 5.71
CA GLY A 48 8.36 10.01 6.81
C GLY A 48 9.42 11.03 6.34
N ARG A 49 10.23 10.70 5.33
CA ARG A 49 11.20 11.65 4.75
C ARG A 49 10.52 12.86 4.11
N ILE A 50 9.41 12.67 3.41
CA ILE A 50 8.65 13.76 2.79
C ILE A 50 8.02 14.64 3.88
N LEU A 51 7.38 14.05 4.90
CA LEU A 51 6.80 14.80 6.02
C LEU A 51 7.87 15.64 6.72
N ARG A 52 9.06 15.06 6.98
CA ARG A 52 10.18 15.76 7.59
C ARG A 52 10.67 16.92 6.73
N ALA A 53 10.84 16.71 5.42
CA ALA A 53 11.25 17.78 4.50
C ALA A 53 10.26 18.96 4.52
N ARG A 54 8.98 18.67 4.78
CA ARG A 54 7.92 19.67 4.96
C ARG A 54 7.81 20.19 6.40
N ARG A 55 8.69 19.75 7.31
CA ARG A 55 8.68 20.08 8.75
C ARG A 55 7.35 19.70 9.45
N ILE A 56 6.70 18.64 8.96
CA ILE A 56 5.50 18.07 9.59
C ILE A 56 5.97 17.04 10.60
N PRO A 57 5.74 17.23 11.91
CA PRO A 57 6.15 16.27 12.92
C PRO A 57 5.30 14.99 12.83
N PHE A 58 5.92 13.87 13.13
CA PHE A 58 5.24 12.56 13.18
C PHE A 58 5.91 11.65 14.22
N THR A 59 5.13 10.74 14.77
CA THR A 59 5.61 9.60 15.55
C THR A 59 5.63 8.36 14.66
N ALA A 60 6.65 7.51 14.78
CA ALA A 60 6.73 6.26 14.04
C ALA A 60 6.88 5.06 14.97
N LEU A 61 6.17 3.97 14.67
CA LEU A 61 6.26 2.67 15.34
C LEU A 61 6.77 1.61 14.37
N ASP A 62 7.64 0.73 14.84
CA ASP A 62 8.07 -0.47 14.13
C ASP A 62 8.38 -1.60 15.12
N VAL A 63 8.36 -2.85 14.66
CA VAL A 63 8.72 -4.04 15.44
C VAL A 63 10.14 -4.54 15.15
N SER A 64 10.85 -3.94 14.22
CA SER A 64 12.21 -4.33 13.83
C SER A 64 13.25 -3.55 14.62
N GLU A 65 13.80 -4.17 15.67
CA GLU A 65 14.82 -3.55 16.53
C GLU A 65 16.04 -3.06 15.75
N THR A 66 16.58 -3.90 14.86
CA THR A 66 17.75 -3.56 14.06
C THR A 66 17.50 -2.36 13.14
N GLN A 67 16.31 -2.24 12.60
CA GLN A 67 15.91 -1.13 11.75
C GLN A 67 15.73 0.15 12.55
N ILE A 68 15.13 0.07 13.72
CA ILE A 68 14.92 1.21 14.62
C ILE A 68 16.26 1.81 15.05
N ASP A 69 17.19 0.96 15.53
CA ASP A 69 18.51 1.40 15.98
C ASP A 69 19.33 2.05 14.87
N PHE A 70 19.23 1.49 13.65
CA PHE A 70 19.85 2.10 12.47
C PHE A 70 19.26 3.47 12.15
N LEU A 71 17.94 3.58 12.12
CA LEU A 71 17.25 4.82 11.70
C LEU A 71 17.33 5.93 12.76
N ARG A 72 17.45 5.60 14.03
CA ARG A 72 17.69 6.56 15.11
C ARG A 72 18.98 7.34 14.95
N ARG A 73 20.04 6.70 14.39
CA ARG A 73 21.32 7.35 14.09
C ARG A 73 21.17 8.53 13.11
N PHE A 74 20.11 8.55 12.32
CA PHE A 74 19.77 9.65 11.41
C PHE A 74 18.78 10.66 12.02
N GLY A 75 18.61 10.66 13.35
CA GLY A 75 17.73 11.59 14.04
C GLY A 75 16.23 11.33 13.87
N ASN A 76 15.86 10.10 13.53
CA ASN A 76 14.46 9.73 13.44
C ASN A 76 13.89 9.40 14.83
N ARG A 77 12.71 9.93 15.15
CA ARG A 77 11.94 9.52 16.33
C ARG A 77 11.11 8.29 15.99
N ILE A 78 11.71 7.13 16.18
CA ILE A 78 11.07 5.84 15.93
C ILE A 78 11.09 5.05 17.21
N TYR A 79 9.97 4.46 17.56
CA TYR A 79 9.79 3.69 18.76
C TYR A 79 9.56 2.22 18.42
N TYR A 80 10.11 1.34 19.23
CA TYR A 80 9.81 -0.07 19.18
C TYR A 80 8.42 -0.31 19.76
N GLY A 81 7.54 -0.93 19.01
CA GLY A 81 6.20 -1.27 19.49
C GLY A 81 5.38 -2.03 18.47
N ASP A 82 4.61 -2.98 18.97
CA ASP A 82 3.67 -3.76 18.19
C ASP A 82 2.32 -3.03 18.12
N ALA A 83 2.00 -2.51 16.95
CA ALA A 83 0.76 -1.77 16.70
C ALA A 83 -0.52 -2.64 16.65
N THR A 84 -0.41 -3.94 16.80
CA THR A 84 -1.58 -4.79 17.06
C THR A 84 -2.08 -4.67 18.53
N ARG A 85 -1.30 -4.01 19.37
CA ARG A 85 -1.59 -3.76 20.79
C ARG A 85 -2.13 -2.35 20.98
N LEU A 86 -3.31 -2.27 21.58
CA LEU A 86 -3.98 -0.99 21.84
C LEU A 86 -3.22 -0.08 22.83
N ASP A 87 -2.59 -0.66 23.84
CA ASP A 87 -1.78 0.07 24.83
C ASP A 87 -0.57 0.76 24.16
N VAL A 88 0.08 0.09 23.20
CA VAL A 88 1.19 0.64 22.41
C VAL A 88 0.70 1.79 21.50
N LEU A 89 -0.43 1.60 20.83
CA LEU A 89 -1.02 2.66 20.00
C LEU A 89 -1.40 3.90 20.82
N ARG A 90 -1.96 3.71 22.01
CA ARG A 90 -2.29 4.81 22.94
C ARG A 90 -1.03 5.54 23.44
N ALA A 91 0.00 4.78 23.81
CA ALA A 91 1.27 5.37 24.20
C ALA A 91 1.91 6.18 23.05
N ALA A 92 1.71 5.76 21.80
CA ALA A 92 2.17 6.47 20.60
C ALA A 92 1.34 7.72 20.23
N GLY A 93 0.30 8.06 21.00
CA GLY A 93 -0.51 9.25 20.78
C GLY A 93 -1.55 9.11 19.67
N ILE A 94 -2.07 7.89 19.43
CA ILE A 94 -3.09 7.68 18.39
C ILE A 94 -4.37 8.50 18.62
N ALA A 95 -4.72 8.75 19.90
CA ALA A 95 -5.93 9.49 20.26
C ALA A 95 -5.88 10.96 19.82
N GLU A 96 -4.68 11.54 19.76
CA GLU A 96 -4.41 12.93 19.37
C GLU A 96 -4.02 13.05 17.89
N ALA A 97 -3.75 11.91 17.24
CA ALA A 97 -3.35 11.90 15.83
C ALA A 97 -4.52 12.29 14.91
N ARG A 98 -4.25 13.13 13.94
CA ARG A 98 -5.19 13.51 12.86
C ARG A 98 -5.14 12.56 11.68
N LEU A 99 -4.04 11.84 11.54
CA LEU A 99 -3.76 10.96 10.42
C LEU A 99 -2.89 9.78 10.89
N LEU A 100 -3.28 8.59 10.46
CA LEU A 100 -2.48 7.39 10.61
C LEU A 100 -2.08 6.83 9.25
N VAL A 101 -0.80 6.53 9.08
CA VAL A 101 -0.27 5.79 7.92
C VAL A 101 0.04 4.37 8.35
N LEU A 102 -0.77 3.42 7.90
CA LEU A 102 -0.59 1.99 8.17
C LEU A 102 0.27 1.37 7.05
N ALA A 103 1.55 1.17 7.34
CA ALA A 103 2.57 0.74 6.37
C ALA A 103 3.25 -0.59 6.72
N ILE A 104 2.63 -1.40 7.58
CA ILE A 104 3.12 -2.71 7.99
C ILE A 104 3.23 -3.64 6.76
N ASP A 105 4.36 -4.35 6.64
CA ASP A 105 4.65 -5.25 5.51
C ASP A 105 3.90 -6.59 5.61
N ASP A 106 3.84 -7.16 6.80
CA ASP A 106 3.10 -8.39 7.06
C ASP A 106 1.59 -8.15 6.96
N VAL A 107 0.92 -8.97 6.12
CA VAL A 107 -0.50 -8.80 5.82
C VAL A 107 -1.36 -9.03 7.04
N ASP A 108 -1.06 -10.07 7.83
CA ASP A 108 -1.90 -10.43 8.98
C ASP A 108 -1.72 -9.44 10.14
N ALA A 109 -0.49 -8.98 10.38
CA ALA A 109 -0.23 -7.93 11.34
C ALA A 109 -0.89 -6.60 10.92
N SER A 110 -0.83 -6.24 9.63
CA SER A 110 -1.49 -5.07 9.07
C SER A 110 -3.00 -5.10 9.30
N LEU A 111 -3.65 -6.24 9.05
CA LEU A 111 -5.09 -6.40 9.23
C LEU A 111 -5.48 -6.40 10.72
N LYS A 112 -4.70 -7.04 11.58
CA LYS A 112 -4.92 -6.98 13.04
C LYS A 112 -4.83 -5.55 13.55
N ALA A 113 -3.80 -4.81 13.16
CA ALA A 113 -3.64 -3.41 13.54
C ALA A 113 -4.81 -2.56 13.00
N ALA A 114 -5.20 -2.74 11.72
CA ALA A 114 -6.34 -2.05 11.13
C ALA A 114 -7.65 -2.30 11.89
N ALA A 115 -7.91 -3.55 12.28
CA ALA A 115 -9.09 -3.91 13.05
C ALA A 115 -9.15 -3.17 14.41
N VAL A 116 -8.05 -3.22 15.18
CA VAL A 116 -7.95 -2.51 16.46
C VAL A 116 -8.13 -1.00 16.27
N ILE A 117 -7.49 -0.41 15.25
CA ILE A 117 -7.57 1.02 14.96
C ILE A 117 -9.00 1.42 14.58
N ARG A 118 -9.66 0.68 13.70
CA ARG A 118 -11.02 1.01 13.26
C ARG A 118 -12.07 0.81 14.33
N GLU A 119 -11.91 -0.19 15.18
CA GLU A 119 -12.79 -0.43 16.33
C GLU A 119 -12.68 0.67 17.39
N GLN A 120 -11.45 1.04 17.75
CA GLN A 120 -11.19 1.94 18.88
C GLN A 120 -11.15 3.42 18.49
N PHE A 121 -10.79 3.72 17.24
CA PHE A 121 -10.64 5.09 16.71
C PHE A 121 -11.36 5.26 15.38
N PRO A 122 -12.70 5.09 15.33
CA PRO A 122 -13.47 5.07 14.07
C PRO A 122 -13.38 6.38 13.27
N ALA A 123 -13.19 7.51 13.93
CA ALA A 123 -13.07 8.82 13.28
C ALA A 123 -11.67 9.13 12.74
N LEU A 124 -10.65 8.35 13.11
CA LEU A 124 -9.28 8.59 12.66
C LEU A 124 -9.14 8.32 11.16
N ARG A 125 -8.56 9.27 10.45
CA ARG A 125 -8.22 9.08 9.03
C ARG A 125 -7.04 8.10 8.90
N VAL A 126 -7.25 7.01 8.15
CA VAL A 126 -6.24 5.98 7.94
C VAL A 126 -5.89 5.89 6.46
N LEU A 127 -4.60 6.01 6.14
CA LEU A 127 -4.02 5.72 4.83
C LEU A 127 -3.29 4.38 4.94
N ALA A 128 -3.81 3.32 4.31
CA ALA A 128 -3.21 2.01 4.44
C ALA A 128 -2.48 1.55 3.17
N ARG A 129 -1.29 1.02 3.35
CA ARG A 129 -0.56 0.26 2.34
C ARG A 129 -1.19 -1.12 2.20
N ALA A 130 -1.45 -1.54 0.98
CA ALA A 130 -1.83 -2.90 0.66
C ALA A 130 -0.78 -3.57 -0.21
N ARG A 131 -0.45 -4.81 0.09
CA ARG A 131 0.52 -5.61 -0.65
C ARG A 131 0.02 -6.02 -2.03
N ASN A 132 -1.26 -6.34 -2.11
CA ASN A 132 -1.95 -6.75 -3.33
C ASN A 132 -3.44 -6.39 -3.27
N ARG A 133 -4.21 -6.78 -4.29
CA ARG A 133 -5.64 -6.50 -4.39
C ARG A 133 -6.46 -7.18 -3.29
N GLN A 134 -6.14 -8.43 -2.95
CA GLN A 134 -6.85 -9.16 -1.89
C GLN A 134 -6.63 -8.52 -0.51
N HIS A 135 -5.40 -8.10 -0.21
CA HIS A 135 -5.12 -7.33 1.01
C HIS A 135 -5.88 -6.00 1.04
N ALA A 136 -5.99 -5.32 -0.12
CA ALA A 136 -6.78 -4.10 -0.22
C ALA A 136 -8.26 -4.36 0.11
N PHE A 137 -8.86 -5.43 -0.39
CA PHE A 137 -10.24 -5.80 -0.07
C PHE A 137 -10.44 -6.02 1.43
N ARG A 138 -9.56 -6.78 2.07
CA ARG A 138 -9.65 -7.04 3.51
C ARG A 138 -9.51 -5.76 4.36
N LEU A 139 -8.66 -4.82 3.96
CA LEU A 139 -8.56 -3.50 4.61
C LEU A 139 -9.83 -2.67 4.40
N MET A 140 -10.42 -2.69 3.20
CA MET A 140 -11.68 -2.01 2.90
C MET A 140 -12.86 -2.60 3.69
N GLU A 141 -12.90 -3.92 3.90
CA GLU A 141 -13.87 -4.61 4.79
C GLU A 141 -13.81 -4.10 6.24
N LEU A 142 -12.61 -3.81 6.72
CA LEU A 142 -12.40 -3.21 8.04
C LEU A 142 -12.75 -1.71 8.09
N GLY A 143 -13.25 -1.13 6.99
CA GLY A 143 -13.62 0.28 6.93
C GLY A 143 -12.47 1.24 6.68
N VAL A 144 -11.35 0.76 6.14
CA VAL A 144 -10.27 1.65 5.68
C VAL A 144 -10.61 2.19 4.30
N GLU A 145 -10.89 3.49 4.22
CA GLU A 145 -11.37 4.13 2.99
C GLU A 145 -10.26 4.36 1.95
N GLN A 146 -9.03 4.61 2.41
CA GLN A 146 -7.91 4.96 1.55
C GLN A 146 -6.82 3.89 1.60
N VAL A 147 -6.82 3.03 0.58
CA VAL A 147 -5.89 1.90 0.46
C VAL A 147 -5.01 2.07 -0.77
N PHE A 148 -3.70 1.97 -0.57
CA PHE A 148 -2.67 2.17 -1.60
C PHE A 148 -1.93 0.86 -1.86
N ARG A 149 -2.04 0.29 -3.05
CA ARG A 149 -1.24 -0.89 -3.45
C ARG A 149 0.20 -0.46 -3.70
N GLU A 150 1.13 -1.05 -2.96
CA GLU A 150 2.52 -0.59 -2.87
C GLU A 150 3.28 -0.56 -4.21
N THR A 151 3.00 -1.54 -5.08
CA THR A 151 3.69 -1.67 -6.37
C THR A 151 3.03 -0.90 -7.49
N LEU A 152 1.76 -0.49 -7.36
CA LEU A 152 1.00 0.11 -8.44
C LEU A 152 1.66 1.38 -8.99
N GLY A 153 2.11 2.27 -8.10
CA GLY A 153 2.71 3.54 -8.52
C GLY A 153 3.97 3.33 -9.35
N SER A 154 4.91 2.54 -8.83
CA SER A 154 6.17 2.22 -9.52
C SER A 154 5.96 1.41 -10.80
N SER A 155 4.99 0.47 -10.82
CA SER A 155 4.65 -0.29 -12.02
C SER A 155 4.11 0.61 -13.14
N LEU A 156 3.29 1.60 -12.79
CA LEU A 156 2.76 2.57 -13.75
C LEU A 156 3.86 3.49 -14.30
N GLU A 157 4.83 3.87 -13.46
CA GLU A 157 5.99 4.65 -13.90
C GLU A 157 6.86 3.84 -14.88
N VAL A 158 7.10 2.57 -14.61
CA VAL A 158 7.82 1.68 -15.53
C VAL A 158 7.04 1.51 -16.83
N ALA A 159 5.71 1.34 -16.78
CA ALA A 159 4.87 1.22 -17.97
C ALA A 159 4.93 2.48 -18.86
N GLU A 160 4.90 3.68 -18.23
CA GLU A 160 5.07 4.96 -18.96
C GLU A 160 6.39 4.99 -19.73
N ARG A 161 7.50 4.65 -19.06
CA ARG A 161 8.83 4.61 -19.69
C ARG A 161 8.96 3.54 -20.76
N ALA A 162 8.32 2.39 -20.56
CA ALA A 162 8.30 1.34 -21.59
C ALA A 162 7.59 1.81 -22.86
N LEU A 163 6.43 2.45 -22.75
CA LEU A 163 5.71 3.01 -23.90
C LEU A 163 6.55 4.08 -24.64
N GLU A 164 7.19 5.00 -23.90
CA GLU A 164 8.10 5.98 -24.49
C GLU A 164 9.27 5.30 -25.25
N SER A 165 9.86 4.26 -24.67
CA SER A 165 10.96 3.50 -25.27
C SER A 165 10.55 2.73 -26.53
N LEU A 166 9.26 2.39 -26.65
CA LEU A 166 8.67 1.73 -27.81
C LEU A 166 8.17 2.71 -28.87
N GLY A 167 8.37 4.02 -28.69
CA GLY A 167 8.11 5.05 -29.69
C GLY A 167 6.87 5.92 -29.41
N ASP A 168 6.17 5.73 -28.31
CA ASP A 168 5.09 6.64 -27.95
C ASP A 168 5.64 8.02 -27.51
N SER A 169 4.90 9.07 -27.84
CA SER A 169 5.23 10.38 -27.27
C SER A 169 4.98 10.39 -25.75
N ALA A 170 5.76 11.18 -25.00
CA ALA A 170 5.61 11.30 -23.54
C ALA A 170 4.19 11.74 -23.10
N SER A 171 3.50 12.53 -23.93
CA SER A 171 2.10 12.92 -23.67
C SER A 171 1.14 11.75 -23.82
N ARG A 172 1.33 10.89 -24.84
CA ARG A 172 0.52 9.71 -25.08
C ARG A 172 0.73 8.64 -24.02
N ALA A 173 1.98 8.33 -23.69
CA ALA A 173 2.33 7.39 -22.64
C ALA A 173 1.69 7.78 -21.29
N ARG A 174 1.80 9.05 -20.91
CA ARG A 174 1.15 9.58 -19.69
C ARG A 174 -0.37 9.49 -19.72
N ALA A 175 -0.99 9.78 -20.84
CA ALA A 175 -2.45 9.68 -20.99
C ALA A 175 -2.93 8.23 -20.84
N THR A 176 -2.22 7.28 -21.46
CA THR A 176 -2.48 5.84 -21.36
C THR A 176 -2.40 5.36 -19.89
N VAL A 177 -1.32 5.70 -19.19
CA VAL A 177 -1.11 5.30 -17.78
C VAL A 177 -2.15 5.94 -16.85
N ARG A 178 -2.50 7.20 -17.07
CA ARG A 178 -3.57 7.86 -16.31
C ARG A 178 -4.92 7.16 -16.49
N ARG A 179 -5.29 6.85 -17.73
CA ARG A 179 -6.55 6.16 -18.03
C ARG A 179 -6.59 4.75 -17.43
N PHE A 180 -5.48 4.02 -17.48
CA PHE A 180 -5.35 2.74 -16.78
C PHE A 180 -5.59 2.91 -15.27
N ARG A 181 -4.98 3.91 -14.65
CA ARG A 181 -5.13 4.17 -13.20
C ARG A 181 -6.58 4.44 -12.81
N GLU A 182 -7.29 5.22 -13.61
CA GLU A 182 -8.71 5.54 -13.40
C GLU A 182 -9.59 4.30 -13.51
N LEU A 183 -9.40 3.51 -14.57
CA LEU A 183 -10.12 2.26 -14.79
C LEU A 183 -9.84 1.23 -13.68
N ASP A 184 -8.58 1.05 -13.32
CA ASP A 184 -8.19 0.11 -12.27
C ASP A 184 -8.77 0.51 -10.89
N ALA A 185 -8.84 1.81 -10.60
CA ALA A 185 -9.47 2.29 -9.37
C ALA A 185 -10.99 2.07 -9.36
N ALA A 186 -11.67 2.21 -10.50
CA ALA A 186 -13.09 1.89 -10.65
C ALA A 186 -13.32 0.38 -10.49
N THR A 187 -12.56 -0.43 -11.23
CA THR A 187 -12.62 -1.89 -11.16
C THR A 187 -12.35 -2.43 -9.73
N LEU A 188 -11.43 -1.82 -8.99
CA LEU A 188 -11.16 -2.21 -7.60
C LEU A 188 -12.42 -2.06 -6.72
N ARG A 189 -13.16 -0.94 -6.88
CA ARG A 189 -14.38 -0.69 -6.10
C ARG A 189 -15.52 -1.63 -6.50
N GLU A 190 -15.71 -1.86 -7.81
CA GLU A 190 -16.71 -2.79 -8.33
C GLU A 190 -16.45 -4.21 -7.84
N GLN A 191 -15.21 -4.67 -7.93
CA GLN A 191 -14.81 -6.00 -7.48
C GLN A 191 -14.93 -6.15 -5.96
N PHE A 192 -14.70 -5.09 -5.20
CA PHE A 192 -14.94 -5.11 -3.77
C PHE A 192 -16.41 -5.38 -3.43
N ALA A 193 -17.35 -4.82 -4.19
CA ALA A 193 -18.79 -5.05 -4.00
C ALA A 193 -19.22 -6.51 -4.30
N MET A 194 -18.45 -7.24 -5.11
CA MET A 194 -18.73 -8.63 -5.50
C MET A 194 -17.68 -9.64 -4.99
N ARG A 195 -16.86 -9.27 -4.02
CA ARG A 195 -15.68 -10.01 -3.55
C ARG A 195 -15.97 -11.42 -3.03
N ASP A 196 -17.21 -11.68 -2.61
CA ASP A 196 -17.64 -12.97 -2.08
C ASP A 196 -18.07 -13.95 -3.19
N ASP A 197 -18.08 -13.53 -4.46
CA ASP A 197 -18.48 -14.32 -5.62
C ASP A 197 -17.30 -14.44 -6.60
N GLU A 198 -16.58 -15.55 -6.52
CA GLU A 198 -15.39 -15.81 -7.35
C GLU A 198 -15.71 -15.77 -8.85
N ASN A 199 -16.87 -16.28 -9.28
CA ASN A 199 -17.26 -16.26 -10.68
C ASN A 199 -17.47 -14.83 -11.20
N LYS A 200 -18.08 -13.98 -10.40
CA LYS A 200 -18.24 -12.56 -10.75
C LYS A 200 -16.92 -11.83 -10.76
N LEU A 201 -16.01 -12.13 -9.82
CA LEU A 201 -14.66 -11.55 -9.83
C LEU A 201 -13.89 -11.90 -11.10
N VAL A 202 -13.91 -13.16 -11.51
CA VAL A 202 -13.27 -13.62 -12.76
C VAL A 202 -13.92 -12.95 -13.97
N ALA A 203 -15.25 -12.94 -14.04
CA ALA A 203 -15.97 -12.27 -15.14
C ALA A 203 -15.65 -10.77 -15.22
N SER A 204 -15.61 -10.07 -14.08
CA SER A 204 -15.24 -8.65 -14.00
C SER A 204 -13.78 -8.42 -14.43
N ALA A 205 -12.84 -9.29 -14.05
CA ALA A 205 -11.45 -9.17 -14.47
C ALA A 205 -11.30 -9.31 -15.99
N VAL A 206 -12.00 -10.29 -16.61
CA VAL A 206 -12.02 -10.47 -18.07
C VAL A 206 -12.67 -9.28 -18.78
N ALA A 207 -13.79 -8.78 -18.25
CA ALA A 207 -14.46 -7.61 -18.82
C ALA A 207 -13.57 -6.36 -18.76
N SER A 208 -12.90 -6.12 -17.65
CA SER A 208 -11.98 -4.99 -17.47
C SER A 208 -10.78 -5.06 -18.42
N ALA A 209 -10.23 -6.26 -18.65
CA ALA A 209 -9.15 -6.45 -19.63
C ALA A 209 -9.60 -6.11 -21.06
N ARG A 210 -10.77 -6.59 -21.47
CA ARG A 210 -11.34 -6.27 -22.78
C ARG A 210 -11.66 -4.78 -22.95
N GLN A 211 -12.20 -4.17 -21.90
CA GLN A 211 -12.47 -2.73 -21.91
C GLN A 211 -11.19 -1.92 -22.08
N LEU A 212 -10.11 -2.34 -21.43
CA LEU A 212 -8.80 -1.70 -21.57
C LEU A 212 -8.26 -1.81 -23.01
N GLU A 213 -8.32 -3.01 -23.61
CA GLU A 213 -7.92 -3.26 -25.00
C GLU A 213 -8.71 -2.36 -25.97
N GLN A 214 -10.03 -2.31 -25.85
CA GLN A 214 -10.90 -1.47 -26.69
C GLN A 214 -10.59 0.02 -26.56
N LEU A 215 -10.34 0.49 -25.36
CA LEU A 215 -9.95 1.88 -25.11
C LEU A 215 -8.63 2.24 -25.81
N PHE A 216 -7.65 1.37 -25.76
CA PHE A 216 -6.35 1.61 -26.39
C PHE A 216 -6.37 1.44 -27.91
N GLU A 217 -7.23 0.57 -28.46
CA GLU A 217 -7.47 0.47 -29.89
C GLU A 217 -8.13 1.74 -30.46
N ALA A 218 -9.14 2.25 -29.75
CA ALA A 218 -9.79 3.50 -30.14
C ALA A 218 -8.82 4.70 -30.13
N ASP A 219 -7.95 4.78 -29.11
CA ASP A 219 -6.93 5.84 -29.03
C ASP A 219 -5.87 5.72 -30.15
N ARG A 220 -5.53 4.51 -30.60
CA ARG A 220 -4.61 4.25 -31.72
C ARG A 220 -5.22 4.70 -33.01
N SER A 221 -6.45 4.28 -33.31
CA SER A 221 -7.18 4.64 -34.54
C SER A 221 -7.39 6.14 -34.64
N ALA A 222 -7.68 6.83 -33.54
CA ALA A 222 -7.84 8.27 -33.50
C ALA A 222 -6.51 9.03 -33.74
N ALA A 223 -5.37 8.45 -33.38
CA ALA A 223 -4.05 9.02 -33.64
C ALA A 223 -3.67 8.87 -35.13
N GLU A 224 -3.88 7.70 -35.73
CA GLU A 224 -3.62 7.41 -37.13
C GLU A 224 -4.45 8.30 -38.07
N THR A 225 -5.71 8.58 -37.70
CA THR A 225 -6.58 9.48 -38.47
C THR A 225 -6.11 10.95 -38.42
N ARG A 226 -5.50 11.38 -37.33
CA ARG A 226 -4.95 12.74 -37.22
C ARG A 226 -3.66 12.92 -38.01
N ASP A 227 -2.78 11.92 -38.01
CA ASP A 227 -1.53 11.93 -38.79
C ASP A 227 -1.81 11.90 -40.31
N SER A 228 -2.75 11.09 -40.76
CA SER A 228 -3.15 11.05 -42.18
C SER A 228 -3.84 12.34 -42.62
N GLY A 229 -4.59 13.02 -41.76
CA GLY A 229 -5.22 14.31 -42.06
C GLY A 229 -4.23 15.48 -42.15
N SER A 230 -3.11 15.42 -41.43
CA SER A 230 -2.08 16.48 -41.51
C SER A 230 -1.22 16.41 -42.76
N LEU A 231 -1.02 15.21 -43.31
CA LEU A 231 -0.27 15.00 -44.57
C LEU A 231 -1.03 15.43 -45.82
N SER A 232 -2.38 15.47 -45.79
CA SER A 232 -3.18 15.90 -46.94
C SER A 232 -3.27 17.42 -47.08
N THR A 233 -3.04 18.19 -46.03
CA THR A 233 -3.11 19.66 -46.06
C THR A 233 -1.81 20.33 -46.53
N ASP A 234 -0.67 19.64 -46.47
CA ASP A 234 0.61 20.14 -46.96
C ASP A 234 0.87 19.83 -48.46
N ALA A 235 0.05 18.97 -49.04
CA ALA A 235 0.15 18.64 -50.49
C ALA A 235 -0.63 19.59 -51.42
N GLU A 236 -1.45 20.51 -50.86
CA GLU A 236 -2.23 21.49 -51.60
C GLU A 236 -1.68 22.92 -51.51
N ARG A 237 -0.45 23.11 -51.02
CA ARG A 237 0.27 24.40 -51.04
C ARG A 237 1.55 24.26 -51.86
#